data_10a6405370347a32f99a9312e5446b4f
#
_entry.id   10a6405370347a32f99a9312e5446b4f
#
_cell.length_a   1.000
_cell.length_b   1.000
_cell.length_c   1.000
_cell.angle_alpha   90.00
_cell.angle_beta   90.00
_cell.angle_gamma   90.00
#
_symmetry.space_group_name_H-M   'P 1'
#
loop_
_entity.id
_entity.type
_entity.pdbx_description
1 polymer ?
#
loop_
_entity_poly.entity_id
_entity_poly.type
_entity_poly.pdbx_seq_one_letter_code
_entity_poly.pdbx_strand_id
1 'polypeptide(L)'
;MDSILFWLVPFASVLALCFALYFHKQMMKESEGTPQMIKIAAAVRRGAMSYLKQQYKIVGWVFLGLVILFSVMAYGFQVQNAWVPIAFLTGGFFSGLSGFLGMKTATYASARTANAARTSLNAGLRIAFRSGAVMGLVVVGLGPVSYT
;
A
#
# COMPACT_ATOMS: atom_id res chain seq x y z
N MET A 1 10.51 29.88 -9.24
CA MET A 1 11.14 28.54 -9.09
C MET A 1 10.31 27.64 -8.19
N ASP A 2 9.78 28.16 -7.11
CA ASP A 2 9.02 27.35 -6.12
C ASP A 2 7.70 26.79 -6.65
N SER A 3 7.02 27.51 -7.55
CA SER A 3 5.76 27.03 -8.16
C SER A 3 5.96 25.82 -9.08
N ILE A 4 7.08 25.74 -9.79
CA ILE A 4 7.39 24.58 -10.66
C ILE A 4 7.69 23.35 -9.81
N LEU A 5 8.46 23.52 -8.73
CA LEU A 5 8.75 22.45 -7.77
C LEU A 5 7.49 21.93 -7.08
N PHE A 6 6.56 22.84 -6.77
CA PHE A 6 5.28 22.48 -6.16
C PHE A 6 4.45 21.58 -7.08
N TRP A 7 4.42 21.88 -8.39
CA TRP A 7 3.67 21.08 -9.37
C TRP A 7 4.36 19.75 -9.71
N LEU A 8 5.68 19.63 -9.49
CA LEU A 8 6.41 18.39 -9.70
C LEU A 8 5.98 17.28 -8.72
N VAL A 9 5.59 17.64 -7.52
CA VAL A 9 5.18 16.66 -6.49
C VAL A 9 3.90 15.90 -6.89
N PRO A 10 2.78 16.58 -7.24
CA PRO A 10 1.59 15.88 -7.74
C PRO A 10 1.85 15.09 -9.01
N PHE A 11 2.65 15.63 -9.93
CA PHE A 11 3.01 14.95 -11.18
C PHE A 11 3.78 13.65 -10.89
N ALA A 12 4.76 13.71 -9.99
CA ALA A 12 5.53 12.53 -9.58
C ALA A 12 4.63 11.48 -8.91
N SER A 13 3.68 11.90 -8.09
CA SER A 13 2.71 11.00 -7.45
C SER A 13 1.84 10.27 -8.47
N VAL A 14 1.28 10.99 -9.43
CA VAL A 14 0.45 10.41 -10.50
C VAL A 14 1.29 9.45 -11.35
N LEU A 15 2.51 9.84 -11.69
CA LEU A 15 3.44 9.00 -12.47
C LEU A 15 3.78 7.72 -11.70
N ALA A 16 4.06 7.81 -10.40
CA ALA A 16 4.35 6.66 -9.55
C ALA A 16 3.17 5.69 -9.49
N LEU A 17 1.95 6.20 -9.34
CA LEU A 17 0.75 5.37 -9.31
C LEU A 17 0.48 4.70 -10.67
N CYS A 18 0.72 5.41 -11.77
CA CYS A 18 0.59 4.83 -13.12
C CYS A 18 1.59 3.68 -13.34
N PHE A 19 2.84 3.85 -12.95
CA PHE A 19 3.84 2.79 -13.02
C PHE A 19 3.50 1.62 -12.09
N ALA A 20 2.97 1.89 -10.90
CA ALA A 20 2.52 0.86 -9.98
C ALA A 20 1.44 -0.02 -10.63
N LEU A 21 0.44 0.58 -11.26
CA LEU A 21 -0.60 -0.14 -11.99
C LEU A 21 -0.03 -0.94 -13.16
N TYR A 22 0.89 -0.37 -13.90
CA TYR A 22 1.55 -1.04 -15.02
C TYR A 22 2.31 -2.30 -14.56
N PHE A 23 3.14 -2.17 -13.54
CA PHE A 23 3.89 -3.31 -12.98
C PHE A 23 2.95 -4.35 -12.38
N HIS A 24 1.89 -3.92 -11.71
CA HIS A 24 0.89 -4.83 -11.16
C HIS A 24 0.22 -5.65 -12.27
N LYS A 25 -0.19 -5.01 -13.36
CA LYS A 25 -0.78 -5.69 -14.51
C LYS A 25 0.20 -6.68 -15.15
N GLN A 26 1.46 -6.30 -15.29
CA GLN A 26 2.49 -7.19 -15.83
C GLN A 26 2.70 -8.41 -14.92
N MET A 27 2.76 -8.19 -13.61
CA MET A 27 2.90 -9.27 -12.64
C MET A 27 1.72 -10.23 -12.69
N MET A 28 0.49 -9.72 -12.82
CA MET A 28 -0.72 -10.54 -12.86
C MET A 28 -0.86 -11.39 -14.14
N LYS A 29 -0.12 -11.07 -15.19
CA LYS A 29 -0.07 -11.88 -16.43
C LYS A 29 0.72 -13.17 -16.25
N GLU A 30 1.61 -13.21 -15.26
CA GLU A 30 2.43 -14.41 -15.00
C GLU A 30 1.57 -15.52 -14.37
N SER A 31 1.90 -16.75 -14.69
CA SER A 31 1.19 -17.92 -14.17
C SER A 31 1.47 -18.14 -12.68
N GLU A 32 0.46 -18.54 -11.93
CA GLU A 32 0.60 -18.97 -10.54
C GLU A 32 1.23 -20.39 -10.42
N GLY A 33 1.29 -21.12 -11.51
CA GLY A 33 1.92 -22.46 -11.55
C GLY A 33 0.91 -23.60 -11.55
N THR A 34 1.26 -24.70 -10.90
CA THR A 34 0.43 -25.90 -10.83
C THR A 34 -0.85 -25.66 -10.01
N PRO A 35 -1.92 -26.48 -10.19
CA PRO A 35 -3.13 -26.39 -9.38
C PRO A 35 -2.87 -26.46 -7.86
N GLN A 36 -1.86 -27.23 -7.45
CA GLN A 36 -1.46 -27.32 -6.05
C GLN A 36 -0.87 -25.98 -5.55
N MET A 37 -0.05 -25.33 -6.37
CA MET A 37 0.52 -24.02 -6.05
C MET A 37 -0.58 -22.95 -5.94
N ILE A 38 -1.57 -22.99 -6.83
CA ILE A 38 -2.73 -22.09 -6.80
C ILE A 38 -3.52 -22.28 -5.51
N LYS A 39 -3.72 -23.54 -5.08
CA LYS A 39 -4.42 -23.87 -3.84
C LYS A 39 -3.70 -23.34 -2.61
N ILE A 40 -2.38 -23.50 -2.55
CA ILE A 40 -1.54 -22.95 -1.49
C ILE A 40 -1.58 -21.43 -1.49
N ALA A 41 -1.47 -20.80 -2.65
CA ALA A 41 -1.56 -19.35 -2.80
C ALA A 41 -2.89 -18.80 -2.30
N ALA A 42 -4.00 -19.48 -2.60
CA ALA A 42 -5.33 -19.11 -2.11
C ALA A 42 -5.41 -19.20 -0.57
N ALA A 43 -4.79 -20.21 0.03
CA ALA A 43 -4.71 -20.34 1.48
C ALA A 43 -3.89 -19.21 2.11
N VAL A 44 -2.75 -18.87 1.52
CA VAL A 44 -1.90 -17.75 1.97
C VAL A 44 -2.65 -16.42 1.89
N ARG A 45 -3.37 -16.17 0.79
CA ARG A 45 -4.19 -14.95 0.63
C ARG A 45 -5.26 -14.86 1.72
N ARG A 46 -5.96 -15.95 1.99
CA ARG A 46 -6.98 -15.98 3.04
C ARG A 46 -6.38 -15.69 4.40
N GLY A 47 -5.24 -16.28 4.73
CA GLY A 47 -4.52 -16.04 5.97
C GLY A 47 -4.09 -14.58 6.09
N ALA A 48 -3.48 -14.02 5.04
CA ALA A 48 -3.05 -12.63 4.99
C ALA A 48 -4.21 -11.66 5.14
N MET A 49 -5.32 -11.90 4.45
CA MET A 49 -6.50 -11.03 4.54
C MET A 49 -7.16 -11.11 5.91
N SER A 50 -7.20 -12.28 6.53
CA SER A 50 -7.69 -12.44 7.89
C SER A 50 -6.82 -11.70 8.90
N TYR A 51 -5.50 -11.77 8.74
CA TYR A 51 -4.54 -11.04 9.56
C TYR A 51 -4.73 -9.52 9.42
N LEU A 52 -4.81 -9.02 8.18
CA LEU A 52 -5.05 -7.60 7.91
C LEU A 52 -6.36 -7.12 8.53
N LYS A 53 -7.44 -7.89 8.35
CA LYS A 53 -8.75 -7.55 8.89
C LYS A 53 -8.72 -7.43 10.40
N GLN A 54 -8.08 -8.39 11.08
CA GLN A 54 -7.93 -8.37 12.53
C GLN A 54 -7.06 -7.20 13.00
N GLN A 55 -5.93 -6.98 12.32
CA GLN A 55 -5.00 -5.92 12.65
C GLN A 55 -5.62 -4.54 12.43
N TYR A 56 -6.31 -4.34 11.31
CA TYR A 56 -6.96 -3.08 11.01
C TYR A 56 -8.13 -2.79 11.97
N LYS A 57 -8.79 -3.81 12.48
CA LYS A 57 -9.81 -3.65 13.51
C LYS A 57 -9.21 -3.03 14.78
N ILE A 58 -8.08 -3.55 15.26
CA ILE A 58 -7.38 -3.05 16.43
C ILE A 58 -6.81 -1.65 16.17
N VAL A 59 -6.13 -1.47 15.06
CA VAL A 59 -5.57 -0.16 14.65
C VAL A 59 -6.66 0.87 14.48
N GLY A 60 -7.82 0.49 13.94
CA GLY A 60 -8.97 1.37 13.78
C GLY A 60 -9.48 1.91 15.11
N TRP A 61 -9.56 1.09 16.14
CA TRP A 61 -9.96 1.51 17.48
C TRP A 61 -8.95 2.48 18.12
N VAL A 62 -7.66 2.16 18.02
CA VAL A 62 -6.58 3.04 18.49
C VAL A 62 -6.58 4.37 17.74
N PHE A 63 -6.75 4.31 16.42
CA PHE A 63 -6.80 5.47 15.54
C PHE A 63 -7.98 6.37 15.90
N LEU A 64 -9.15 5.79 16.13
CA LEU A 64 -10.34 6.51 16.56
C LEU A 64 -10.11 7.24 17.89
N GLY A 65 -9.49 6.56 18.85
CA GLY A 65 -9.12 7.17 20.14
C GLY A 65 -8.18 8.35 19.97
N LEU A 66 -7.17 8.22 19.12
CA LEU A 66 -6.23 9.30 18.84
C LEU A 66 -6.89 10.48 18.12
N VAL A 67 -7.80 10.21 17.17
CA VAL A 67 -8.56 11.27 16.49
C VAL A 67 -9.41 12.05 17.48
N ILE A 68 -10.09 11.36 18.39
CA ILE A 68 -10.88 12.01 19.44
C ILE A 68 -9.98 12.88 20.33
N LEU A 69 -8.81 12.33 20.75
CA LEU A 69 -7.85 13.05 21.56
C LEU A 69 -7.37 14.33 20.87
N PHE A 70 -6.95 14.24 19.61
CA PHE A 70 -6.49 15.39 18.83
C PHE A 70 -7.61 16.40 18.59
N SER A 71 -8.82 15.94 18.36
CA SER A 71 -10.00 16.82 18.20
C SER A 71 -10.27 17.61 19.48
N VAL A 72 -10.21 16.95 20.64
CA VAL A 72 -10.38 17.62 21.93
C VAL A 72 -9.27 18.64 22.16
N MET A 73 -8.02 18.29 21.85
CA MET A 73 -6.88 19.20 22.00
C MET A 73 -6.99 20.41 21.06
N ALA A 74 -7.44 20.21 19.82
CA ALA A 74 -7.55 21.28 18.83
C ALA A 74 -8.72 22.20 19.08
N TYR A 75 -9.90 21.64 19.41
CA TYR A 75 -11.14 22.41 19.53
C TYR A 75 -11.48 22.79 20.97
N GLY A 76 -11.13 21.94 21.95
CA GLY A 76 -11.41 22.19 23.36
C GLY A 76 -10.38 23.08 24.05
N PHE A 77 -9.14 22.75 23.92
CA PHE A 77 -8.02 23.47 24.56
C PHE A 77 -7.31 24.47 23.64
N GLN A 78 -7.61 24.45 22.35
CA GLN A 78 -6.99 25.31 21.33
C GLN A 78 -5.45 25.28 21.34
N VAL A 79 -4.88 24.13 21.75
CA VAL A 79 -3.43 23.92 21.83
C VAL A 79 -2.83 23.66 20.44
N GLN A 80 -3.64 23.16 19.52
CA GLN A 80 -3.21 22.77 18.17
C GLN A 80 -4.09 23.43 17.11
N ASN A 81 -3.55 23.45 15.87
CA ASN A 81 -4.31 23.92 14.73
C ASN A 81 -5.52 23.00 14.47
N ALA A 82 -6.67 23.59 14.12
CA ALA A 82 -7.90 22.86 13.81
C ALA A 82 -7.76 21.86 12.67
N TRP A 83 -6.74 22.00 11.82
CA TRP A 83 -6.46 21.10 10.70
C TRP A 83 -5.72 19.82 11.09
N VAL A 84 -5.15 19.74 12.29
CA VAL A 84 -4.36 18.57 12.74
C VAL A 84 -5.19 17.27 12.76
N PRO A 85 -6.43 17.23 13.33
CA PRO A 85 -7.24 16.02 13.29
C PRO A 85 -7.58 15.56 11.87
N ILE A 86 -7.86 16.52 10.98
CA ILE A 86 -8.18 16.24 9.56
C ILE A 86 -6.95 15.66 8.85
N ALA A 87 -5.78 16.26 9.04
CA ALA A 87 -4.53 15.78 8.48
C ALA A 87 -4.19 14.36 8.99
N PHE A 88 -4.41 14.11 10.27
CA PHE A 88 -4.20 12.80 10.88
C PHE A 88 -5.13 11.73 10.29
N LEU A 89 -6.42 12.05 10.10
CA LEU A 89 -7.39 11.16 9.45
C LEU A 89 -6.96 10.82 8.02
N THR A 90 -6.61 11.82 7.24
CA THR A 90 -6.21 11.64 5.84
C THR A 90 -4.93 10.80 5.74
N GLY A 91 -3.91 11.13 6.52
CA GLY A 91 -2.66 10.39 6.54
C GLY A 91 -2.84 8.93 6.96
N GLY A 92 -3.64 8.69 7.97
CA GLY A 92 -3.97 7.34 8.43
C GLY A 92 -4.72 6.53 7.38
N PHE A 93 -5.67 7.14 6.69
CA PHE A 93 -6.40 6.51 5.60
C PHE A 93 -5.47 6.09 4.45
N PHE A 94 -4.60 6.99 3.97
CA PHE A 94 -3.67 6.68 2.89
C PHE A 94 -2.61 5.65 3.32
N SER A 95 -2.16 5.72 4.56
CA SER A 95 -1.23 4.73 5.12
C SER A 95 -1.87 3.33 5.15
N GLY A 96 -3.10 3.23 5.65
CA GLY A 96 -3.83 1.97 5.69
C GLY A 96 -4.10 1.41 4.30
N LEU A 97 -4.48 2.27 3.34
CA LEU A 97 -4.70 1.89 1.95
C LEU A 97 -3.41 1.37 1.31
N SER A 98 -2.29 2.05 1.53
CA SER A 98 -0.98 1.64 1.03
C SER A 98 -0.58 0.26 1.58
N GLY A 99 -0.73 0.05 2.88
CA GLY A 99 -0.46 -1.23 3.52
C GLY A 99 -1.34 -2.37 2.97
N PHE A 100 -2.62 -2.11 2.78
CA PHE A 100 -3.55 -3.08 2.19
C PHE A 100 -3.15 -3.47 0.76
N LEU A 101 -2.88 -2.48 -0.08
CA LEU A 101 -2.47 -2.72 -1.47
C LEU A 101 -1.13 -3.46 -1.53
N GLY A 102 -0.19 -3.12 -0.66
CA GLY A 102 1.10 -3.78 -0.57
C GLY A 102 0.97 -5.27 -0.18
N MET A 103 0.19 -5.56 0.86
CA MET A 103 -0.06 -6.93 1.29
C MET A 103 -0.76 -7.75 0.21
N LYS A 104 -1.77 -7.16 -0.43
CA LYS A 104 -2.50 -7.81 -1.52
C LYS A 104 -1.56 -8.13 -2.68
N THR A 105 -0.73 -7.18 -3.09
CA THR A 105 0.26 -7.37 -4.16
C THR A 105 1.26 -8.46 -3.80
N ALA A 106 1.80 -8.44 -2.59
CA ALA A 106 2.77 -9.44 -2.12
C ALA A 106 2.18 -10.85 -2.15
N THR A 107 0.94 -11.03 -1.71
CA THR A 107 0.29 -12.34 -1.71
C THR A 107 -0.01 -12.86 -3.11
N TYR A 108 -0.34 -11.98 -4.05
CA TYR A 108 -0.52 -12.35 -5.46
C TYR A 108 0.81 -12.67 -6.14
N ALA A 109 1.90 -12.02 -5.72
CA ALA A 109 3.22 -12.22 -6.29
C ALA A 109 3.90 -13.49 -5.79
N SER A 110 3.60 -13.96 -4.59
CA SER A 110 4.33 -15.05 -3.95
C SER A 110 4.33 -16.36 -4.76
N ALA A 111 3.16 -16.82 -5.20
CA ALA A 111 3.04 -18.03 -6.01
C ALA A 111 3.65 -17.84 -7.40
N ARG A 112 3.47 -16.68 -8.00
CA ARG A 112 4.04 -16.35 -9.32
C ARG A 112 5.55 -16.32 -9.28
N THR A 113 6.13 -15.75 -8.24
CA THR A 113 7.58 -15.72 -8.02
C THR A 113 8.14 -17.14 -7.86
N ALA A 114 7.49 -17.96 -7.03
CA ALA A 114 7.89 -19.35 -6.81
C ALA A 114 7.80 -20.16 -8.10
N ASN A 115 6.73 -20.00 -8.87
CA ASN A 115 6.56 -20.70 -10.15
C ASN A 115 7.63 -20.29 -11.18
N ALA A 116 7.88 -18.99 -11.31
CA ALA A 116 8.91 -18.49 -12.23
C ALA A 116 10.32 -18.93 -11.83
N ALA A 117 10.61 -19.01 -10.54
CA ALA A 117 11.89 -19.48 -10.03
C ALA A 117 12.16 -20.95 -10.35
N ARG A 118 11.12 -21.76 -10.58
CA ARG A 118 11.28 -23.15 -11.03
C ARG A 118 11.91 -23.24 -12.42
N THR A 119 11.66 -22.26 -13.27
CA THR A 119 12.19 -22.20 -14.63
C THR A 119 13.55 -21.52 -14.66
N SER A 120 13.68 -20.37 -14.02
CA SER A 120 14.95 -19.66 -13.89
C SER A 120 14.91 -18.72 -12.69
N LEU A 121 16.05 -18.56 -12.03
CA LEU A 121 16.23 -17.64 -10.92
C LEU A 121 15.94 -16.20 -11.35
N ASN A 122 16.39 -15.82 -12.56
CA ASN A 122 16.18 -14.48 -13.10
C ASN A 122 14.69 -14.16 -13.33
N ALA A 123 13.91 -15.14 -13.77
CA ALA A 123 12.47 -14.97 -13.94
C ALA A 123 11.77 -14.73 -12.59
N GLY A 124 12.13 -15.50 -11.57
CA GLY A 124 11.62 -15.31 -10.20
C GLY A 124 11.99 -13.95 -9.63
N LEU A 125 13.26 -13.55 -9.76
CA LEU A 125 13.75 -12.25 -9.30
C LEU A 125 13.02 -11.09 -9.99
N ARG A 126 12.73 -11.23 -11.29
CA ARG A 126 12.02 -10.20 -12.05
C ARG A 126 10.61 -9.97 -11.49
N ILE A 127 9.89 -11.04 -11.17
CA ILE A 127 8.53 -10.95 -10.60
C ILE A 127 8.60 -10.37 -9.18
N ALA A 128 9.54 -10.84 -8.37
CA ALA A 128 9.73 -10.33 -7.02
C ALA A 128 10.08 -8.83 -7.03
N PHE A 129 10.96 -8.40 -7.94
CA PHE A 129 11.32 -7.00 -8.11
C PHE A 129 10.13 -6.15 -8.53
N ARG A 130 9.33 -6.63 -9.50
CA ARG A 130 8.11 -5.92 -9.93
C ARG A 130 7.11 -5.77 -8.78
N SER A 131 6.94 -6.80 -7.96
CA SER A 131 6.07 -6.74 -6.78
C SER A 131 6.56 -5.69 -5.78
N GLY A 132 7.86 -5.68 -5.50
CA GLY A 132 8.47 -4.67 -4.62
C GLY A 132 8.34 -3.27 -5.20
N ALA A 133 8.50 -3.10 -6.51
CA ALA A 133 8.33 -1.83 -7.19
C ALA A 133 6.89 -1.33 -7.10
N VAL A 134 5.88 -2.20 -7.22
CA VAL A 134 4.47 -1.83 -7.04
C VAL A 134 4.26 -1.27 -5.64
N MET A 135 4.75 -1.96 -4.62
CA MET A 135 4.63 -1.53 -3.22
C MET A 135 5.31 -0.17 -3.01
N GLY A 136 6.57 -0.04 -3.45
CA GLY A 136 7.34 1.18 -3.31
C GLY A 136 6.70 2.37 -4.02
N LEU A 137 6.23 2.18 -5.25
CA LEU A 137 5.58 3.22 -6.05
C LEU A 137 4.21 3.62 -5.46
N VAL A 138 3.46 2.69 -4.91
CA VAL A 138 2.19 3.00 -4.22
C VAL A 138 2.46 3.87 -3.00
N VAL A 139 3.45 3.53 -2.18
CA VAL A 139 3.81 4.32 -1.00
C VAL A 139 4.27 5.72 -1.41
N VAL A 140 5.15 5.82 -2.41
CA VAL A 140 5.66 7.09 -2.91
C VAL A 140 4.55 7.93 -3.56
N GLY A 141 3.63 7.27 -4.28
CA GLY A 141 2.51 7.95 -4.94
C GLY A 141 1.46 8.47 -3.96
N LEU A 142 1.13 7.71 -2.93
CA LEU A 142 0.11 8.09 -1.94
C LEU A 142 0.65 9.06 -0.88
N GLY A 143 1.95 9.01 -0.56
CA GLY A 143 2.57 9.88 0.42
C GLY A 143 2.37 11.37 0.13
N PRO A 144 2.79 11.89 -1.04
CA PRO A 144 2.61 13.30 -1.39
C PRO A 144 1.14 13.72 -1.48
N VAL A 145 0.24 12.83 -1.94
CA VAL A 145 -1.20 13.13 -1.98
C VAL A 145 -1.74 13.37 -0.57
N SER A 146 -1.24 12.63 0.40
CA SER A 146 -1.61 12.83 1.81
C SER A 146 -1.10 14.16 2.37
N TYR A 147 -0.04 14.72 1.77
CA TYR A 147 0.62 15.94 2.26
C TYR A 147 0.03 17.23 1.66
N THR A 148 -0.57 17.15 0.48
CA THR A 148 -1.21 18.28 -0.22
C THR A 148 -2.67 18.42 0.10
#